data_d9ba189e0df00e5ec2c55342439e200c
#
_entry.id   d9ba189e0df00e5ec2c55342439e200c
#
_cell.length_a   1.000
_cell.length_b   1.000
_cell.length_c   1.000
_cell.angle_alpha   90.00
_cell.angle_beta   90.00
_cell.angle_gamma   90.00
#
_symmetry.space_group_name_H-M   'P 1'
#
loop_
_entity.id
_entity.type
_entity.pdbx_description
1 polymer ?
#
loop_
_entity_poly.entity_id
_entity_poly.type
_entity_poly.pdbx_seq_one_letter_code
_entity_poly.pdbx_strand_id
1 'polypeptide(L)'
;MENFAWFNGQKVAFTDGQTILQVAKQADIFIPTLCAFMPLNHTPGTCRMCLVEVFDEGDEIGRVVTACTTPIKLGQRIYTRNERVRKMQQLQMQLLFADHDQDCKSCSRHGNCELQDVALFIGMPNTPNHSNYIAKRPYDDSSMGIIRDVNKCIRCGRCVEVCRQVQGIGALTIDNFGTMAGVAMTGAKRWADSTKCVQCGQCTLVCPTGSLSEKDETDRVLNMIDDPETVTIVQMAPAVRVTLGEEFGLPPGENVEELIVYGLKHIGVDYVMDTNFAADVVIMEEGTELLQRLKAKKANKDVALPMFTSCCPGWINYVEKHAPMIMEYLSTTRSPQAVFGALAKALLPQRLNIPREKLRVISIMPCTAKKGEAQRPTLAREEGLDVDAVLTVRELAKLLRRCGMHLKNCKPMKHDQNLFTEYSGAGAIFGTTGGVMEAAVRTVYALTHNGETLNPIVFEPARGLDGVKEAEVDLGELGTVRIAIVHGLARTQALLDKMSAGEVVYDFVEVMACPGGCIAGGGTPRKKNNYQLNTLERQKGIYRIDDKASVRESHKNPEIAALYRESLGEPGSHLAHELLHCEYRSKKSEKSASDIRKLWQVLSSRYTEPTKKR
;
A
#
# COMPACT_ATOMS: atom_id res chain seq x y z
N MET A 1 44.57 -5.68 8.26
CA MET A 1 44.16 -6.40 9.49
C MET A 1 42.65 -6.28 9.53
N GLU A 2 41.94 -7.37 9.78
CA GLU A 2 40.48 -7.35 9.93
C GLU A 2 40.11 -6.65 11.24
N ASN A 3 39.25 -5.63 11.19
CA ASN A 3 38.78 -4.98 12.40
C ASN A 3 37.83 -5.94 13.15
N PHE A 4 37.99 -6.04 14.46
CA PHE A 4 37.18 -6.89 15.30
C PHE A 4 36.85 -6.23 16.64
N ALA A 5 35.73 -6.65 17.24
CA ALA A 5 35.31 -6.33 18.59
C ALA A 5 34.76 -7.59 19.28
N TRP A 6 34.54 -7.51 20.60
CA TRP A 6 34.06 -8.63 21.40
C TRP A 6 32.62 -8.36 21.88
N PHE A 7 31.66 -9.16 21.45
CA PHE A 7 30.28 -9.11 21.94
C PHE A 7 30.03 -10.24 22.93
N ASN A 8 29.79 -9.91 24.21
CA ASN A 8 29.56 -10.89 25.28
C ASN A 8 30.65 -12.01 25.30
N GLY A 9 31.91 -11.67 24.95
CA GLY A 9 33.02 -12.62 24.84
C GLY A 9 33.19 -13.27 23.47
N GLN A 10 32.29 -13.08 22.52
CA GLN A 10 32.41 -13.57 21.14
C GLN A 10 33.14 -12.54 20.26
N LYS A 11 34.19 -12.96 19.55
CA LYS A 11 34.91 -12.14 18.57
C LYS A 11 34.07 -11.97 17.30
N VAL A 12 33.84 -10.73 16.87
CA VAL A 12 33.04 -10.38 15.70
C VAL A 12 33.84 -9.41 14.83
N ALA A 13 33.97 -9.72 13.55
CA ALA A 13 34.57 -8.83 12.55
C ALA A 13 33.59 -7.70 12.16
N PHE A 14 34.13 -6.53 11.81
CA PHE A 14 33.32 -5.41 11.34
C PHE A 14 34.06 -4.56 10.32
N THR A 15 33.31 -3.69 9.63
CA THR A 15 33.84 -2.70 8.69
C THR A 15 33.80 -1.31 9.33
N ASP A 16 34.80 -0.47 9.04
CA ASP A 16 34.84 0.90 9.54
C ASP A 16 33.57 1.70 9.22
N GLY A 17 33.17 2.53 10.18
CA GLY A 17 31.97 3.35 10.07
C GLY A 17 30.68 2.66 10.49
N GLN A 18 30.68 1.36 10.75
CA GLN A 18 29.51 0.66 11.27
C GLN A 18 29.20 1.04 12.71
N THR A 19 27.90 1.05 13.07
CA THR A 19 27.45 1.16 14.46
C THR A 19 27.46 -0.20 15.14
N ILE A 20 27.53 -0.18 16.47
CA ILE A 20 27.44 -1.40 17.30
C ILE A 20 26.19 -2.22 16.95
N LEU A 21 25.04 -1.55 16.72
CA LEU A 21 23.79 -2.22 16.35
C LEU A 21 23.85 -2.90 14.98
N GLN A 22 24.50 -2.28 13.99
CA GLN A 22 24.67 -2.87 12.65
C GLN A 22 25.50 -4.15 12.71
N VAL A 23 26.64 -4.10 13.42
CA VAL A 23 27.52 -5.25 13.58
C VAL A 23 26.86 -6.37 14.38
N ALA A 24 26.17 -6.03 15.48
CA ALA A 24 25.40 -7.00 16.26
C ALA A 24 24.36 -7.73 15.41
N LYS A 25 23.63 -6.99 14.56
CA LYS A 25 22.63 -7.57 13.65
C LYS A 25 23.25 -8.51 12.60
N GLN A 26 24.40 -8.17 12.05
CA GLN A 26 25.13 -9.02 11.09
C GLN A 26 25.63 -10.32 11.74
N ALA A 27 25.97 -10.25 13.04
CA ALA A 27 26.43 -11.39 13.82
C ALA A 27 25.29 -12.17 14.51
N ASP A 28 24.04 -11.89 14.17
CA ASP A 28 22.84 -12.47 14.80
C ASP A 28 22.77 -12.27 16.34
N ILE A 29 23.33 -11.15 16.81
CA ILE A 29 23.29 -10.76 18.23
C ILE A 29 22.13 -9.78 18.42
N PHE A 30 21.11 -10.21 19.17
CA PHE A 30 19.93 -9.39 19.41
C PHE A 30 20.22 -8.26 20.39
N ILE A 31 19.91 -7.03 19.98
CA ILE A 31 19.86 -5.83 20.82
C ILE A 31 18.46 -5.21 20.64
N PRO A 32 17.68 -4.99 21.74
CA PRO A 32 16.32 -4.48 21.62
C PRO A 32 16.31 -3.06 21.07
N THR A 33 15.39 -2.77 20.15
CA THR A 33 15.20 -1.43 19.57
C THR A 33 13.74 -1.13 19.37
N LEU A 34 13.35 0.16 19.48
CA LEU A 34 12.02 0.66 19.15
C LEU A 34 12.04 1.82 18.15
N CYS A 35 13.04 2.72 18.24
CA CYS A 35 13.15 3.83 17.29
C CYS A 35 14.05 3.50 16.09
N ALA A 36 15.13 2.75 16.27
CA ALA A 36 16.00 2.37 15.17
C ALA A 36 15.24 1.51 14.14
N PHE A 37 15.34 1.88 12.86
CA PHE A 37 14.68 1.21 11.77
C PHE A 37 15.60 1.15 10.54
N MET A 38 16.38 0.09 10.46
CA MET A 38 17.44 -0.09 9.47
C MET A 38 16.98 -0.01 8.01
N PRO A 39 15.78 -0.51 7.64
CA PRO A 39 15.33 -0.39 6.25
C PRO A 39 15.25 1.05 5.71
N LEU A 40 15.19 2.05 6.60
CA LEU A 40 15.19 3.48 6.25
C LEU A 40 16.41 4.24 6.75
N ASN A 41 17.46 3.56 7.22
CA ASN A 41 18.65 4.16 7.87
C ASN A 41 18.27 5.13 9.01
N HIS A 42 17.14 4.87 9.68
CA HIS A 42 16.60 5.73 10.71
C HIS A 42 17.06 5.28 12.08
N THR A 43 17.99 6.01 12.68
CA THR A 43 18.61 5.69 13.98
C THR A 43 18.66 6.91 14.91
N PRO A 44 17.52 7.46 15.34
CA PRO A 44 17.47 8.73 16.09
C PRO A 44 17.97 8.62 17.53
N GLY A 45 18.15 7.40 18.08
CA GLY A 45 18.60 7.17 19.45
C GLY A 45 17.62 7.62 20.54
N THR A 46 16.36 7.91 20.20
CA THR A 46 15.37 8.53 21.12
C THR A 46 14.80 7.57 22.16
N CYS A 47 14.60 6.30 21.83
CA CYS A 47 13.96 5.34 22.75
C CYS A 47 14.88 4.78 23.82
N ARG A 48 16.19 4.85 23.63
CA ARG A 48 17.24 4.34 24.55
C ARG A 48 17.12 2.85 24.90
N MET A 49 16.40 2.06 24.11
CA MET A 49 16.26 0.62 24.38
C MET A 49 17.50 -0.18 23.96
N CYS A 50 18.28 0.33 22.99
CA CYS A 50 19.48 -0.32 22.49
C CYS A 50 20.74 -0.03 23.34
N LEU A 51 20.57 0.18 24.65
CA LEU A 51 21.70 0.40 25.55
C LEU A 51 22.58 -0.86 25.62
N VAL A 52 23.88 -0.64 25.55
CA VAL A 52 24.94 -1.64 25.74
C VAL A 52 26.07 -1.04 26.60
N GLU A 53 26.82 -1.86 27.29
CA GLU A 53 28.02 -1.43 28.01
C GLU A 53 29.24 -1.72 27.18
N VAL A 54 30.08 -0.71 27.01
CA VAL A 54 31.27 -0.76 26.15
C VAL A 54 32.52 -0.45 26.99
N PHE A 55 33.55 -1.24 26.79
CA PHE A 55 34.90 -1.03 27.34
C PHE A 55 35.88 -0.85 26.18
N ASP A 56 36.60 0.25 26.16
CA ASP A 56 37.74 0.44 25.28
C ASP A 56 38.97 -0.32 25.88
N GLU A 57 40.05 -0.44 25.14
CA GLU A 57 41.25 -1.11 25.64
C GLU A 57 41.81 -0.35 26.85
N GLY A 58 42.05 -1.06 27.97
CA GLY A 58 42.51 -0.47 29.24
C GLY A 58 41.41 0.06 30.15
N ASP A 59 40.13 0.10 29.71
CA ASP A 59 39.04 0.57 30.57
C ASP A 59 38.74 -0.43 31.71
N GLU A 60 38.74 0.06 32.96
CA GLU A 60 38.24 -0.69 34.15
C GLU A 60 36.74 -0.51 34.33
N ILE A 61 36.17 0.64 33.94
CA ILE A 61 34.76 0.98 34.09
C ILE A 61 34.16 1.19 32.71
N GLY A 62 33.13 0.37 32.36
CA GLY A 62 32.43 0.45 31.10
C GLY A 62 31.52 1.68 31.00
N ARG A 63 31.35 2.17 29.77
CA ARG A 63 30.42 3.24 29.43
C ARG A 63 29.14 2.64 28.88
N VAL A 64 27.96 3.09 29.33
CA VAL A 64 26.68 2.68 28.75
C VAL A 64 26.34 3.65 27.62
N VAL A 65 26.15 3.10 26.42
CA VAL A 65 25.92 3.85 25.18
C VAL A 65 24.74 3.27 24.39
N THR A 66 24.20 4.03 23.45
CA THR A 66 23.17 3.57 22.52
C THR A 66 23.82 2.89 21.32
N ALA A 67 23.59 1.59 21.16
CA ALA A 67 24.21 0.80 20.08
C ALA A 67 23.85 1.30 18.66
N CYS A 68 22.67 1.90 18.49
CA CYS A 68 22.20 2.36 17.18
C CYS A 68 22.90 3.62 16.66
N THR A 69 23.54 4.41 17.54
CA THR A 69 24.20 5.68 17.20
C THR A 69 25.70 5.69 17.49
N THR A 70 26.21 4.66 18.16
CA THR A 70 27.63 4.58 18.56
C THR A 70 28.41 3.79 17.53
N PRO A 71 29.42 4.41 16.86
CA PRO A 71 30.35 3.69 16.01
C PRO A 71 31.15 2.65 16.83
N ILE A 72 31.32 1.47 16.24
CA ILE A 72 32.15 0.41 16.84
C ILE A 72 33.63 0.70 16.62
N LYS A 73 34.49 0.29 17.54
CA LYS A 73 35.94 0.47 17.45
C LYS A 73 36.69 -0.85 17.61
N LEU A 74 37.90 -0.90 17.07
CA LEU A 74 38.79 -2.05 17.17
C LEU A 74 39.04 -2.42 18.64
N GLY A 75 38.98 -3.72 18.95
CA GLY A 75 39.31 -4.27 20.27
C GLY A 75 38.27 -4.01 21.37
N GLN A 76 37.19 -3.26 21.10
CA GLN A 76 36.16 -3.00 22.09
C GLN A 76 35.53 -4.28 22.65
N ARG A 77 35.24 -4.28 23.94
CA ARG A 77 34.42 -5.30 24.61
C ARG A 77 33.02 -4.73 24.86
N ILE A 78 32.02 -5.39 24.31
CA ILE A 78 30.62 -4.91 24.29
C ILE A 78 29.74 -5.94 24.99
N TYR A 79 29.02 -5.50 26.01
CA TYR A 79 28.08 -6.33 26.76
C TYR A 79 26.66 -5.87 26.46
N THR A 80 25.85 -6.76 25.84
CA THR A 80 24.48 -6.46 25.42
C THR A 80 23.45 -6.84 26.48
N ARG A 81 23.85 -7.61 27.51
CA ARG A 81 22.93 -8.20 28.51
C ARG A 81 23.62 -8.48 29.85
N ASN A 82 24.14 -7.49 30.52
CA ASN A 82 24.54 -7.62 31.92
C ASN A 82 23.53 -6.96 32.86
N GLU A 83 23.73 -7.05 34.16
CA GLU A 83 22.80 -6.50 35.16
C GLU A 83 22.63 -4.99 35.00
N ARG A 84 23.70 -4.26 34.77
CA ARG A 84 23.69 -2.80 34.61
C ARG A 84 22.88 -2.37 33.39
N VAL A 85 23.14 -3.00 32.23
CA VAL A 85 22.42 -2.74 30.98
C VAL A 85 20.93 -3.04 31.16
N ARG A 86 20.58 -4.19 31.74
CA ARG A 86 19.20 -4.59 31.96
C ARG A 86 18.45 -3.63 32.88
N LYS A 87 19.03 -3.23 34.00
CA LYS A 87 18.41 -2.23 34.90
C LYS A 87 18.16 -0.91 34.19
N MET A 88 19.10 -0.44 33.37
CA MET A 88 18.94 0.81 32.62
C MET A 88 17.87 0.68 31.51
N GLN A 89 17.81 -0.44 30.82
CA GLN A 89 16.76 -0.71 29.83
C GLN A 89 15.38 -0.77 30.50
N GLN A 90 15.26 -1.40 31.66
CA GLN A 90 14.01 -1.43 32.45
C GLN A 90 13.58 -0.03 32.88
N LEU A 91 14.50 0.82 33.34
CA LEU A 91 14.20 2.21 33.70
C LEU A 91 13.69 3.00 32.46
N GLN A 92 14.34 2.85 31.32
CA GLN A 92 13.89 3.51 30.08
C GLN A 92 12.51 3.01 29.64
N MET A 93 12.23 1.71 29.82
CA MET A 93 10.92 1.16 29.50
C MET A 93 9.84 1.70 30.47
N GLN A 94 10.15 1.86 31.75
CA GLN A 94 9.24 2.49 32.72
C GLN A 94 8.89 3.92 32.30
N LEU A 95 9.87 4.70 31.82
CA LEU A 95 9.61 6.06 31.29
C LEU A 95 8.73 6.05 30.04
N LEU A 96 8.91 5.07 29.14
CA LEU A 96 8.04 4.91 27.97
C LEU A 96 6.61 4.55 28.40
N PHE A 97 6.44 3.62 29.33
CA PHE A 97 5.12 3.21 29.83
C PHE A 97 4.41 4.28 30.66
N ALA A 98 5.16 5.10 31.41
CA ALA A 98 4.58 6.21 32.16
C ALA A 98 3.80 7.20 31.29
N ASP A 99 4.14 7.25 30.00
CA ASP A 99 3.63 8.20 29.02
C ASP A 99 2.81 7.53 27.90
N HIS A 100 2.63 6.21 27.99
CA HIS A 100 1.93 5.39 26.99
C HIS A 100 0.59 4.88 27.54
N ASP A 101 -0.48 5.05 26.75
CA ASP A 101 -1.77 4.45 27.08
C ASP A 101 -1.65 2.92 27.01
N GLN A 102 -1.85 2.27 28.16
CA GLN A 102 -1.66 0.84 28.33
C GLN A 102 -2.96 0.02 28.20
N ASP A 103 -4.02 0.58 27.62
CA ASP A 103 -5.19 -0.21 27.26
C ASP A 103 -4.88 -1.11 26.06
N CYS A 104 -4.10 -2.16 26.33
CA CYS A 104 -3.62 -3.09 25.33
C CYS A 104 -4.74 -3.96 24.75
N LYS A 105 -5.80 -4.24 25.50
CA LYS A 105 -6.89 -5.13 25.07
C LYS A 105 -7.69 -4.54 23.92
N SER A 106 -7.95 -3.23 23.96
CA SER A 106 -8.66 -2.50 22.90
C SER A 106 -7.73 -1.99 21.79
N CYS A 107 -6.41 -2.10 21.96
CA CYS A 107 -5.42 -1.55 21.03
C CYS A 107 -5.39 -2.31 19.70
N SER A 108 -5.35 -1.59 18.59
CA SER A 108 -5.19 -2.16 17.23
C SER A 108 -3.91 -2.99 17.03
N ARG A 109 -2.94 -2.89 17.97
CA ARG A 109 -1.69 -3.65 17.98
C ARG A 109 -1.68 -4.78 19.00
N HIS A 110 -2.82 -5.15 19.58
CA HIS A 110 -2.89 -6.27 20.50
C HIS A 110 -2.32 -7.55 19.87
N GLY A 111 -1.40 -8.23 20.56
CA GLY A 111 -0.71 -9.44 20.05
C GLY A 111 0.34 -9.20 18.96
N ASN A 112 0.48 -7.98 18.43
CA ASN A 112 1.48 -7.61 17.42
C ASN A 112 2.11 -6.23 17.71
N CYS A 113 2.61 -6.02 18.94
CA CYS A 113 3.16 -4.75 19.43
C CYS A 113 4.65 -4.90 19.76
N GLU A 114 5.52 -4.15 19.07
CA GLU A 114 6.96 -4.18 19.34
C GLU A 114 7.32 -3.67 20.74
N LEU A 115 6.53 -2.74 21.31
CA LEU A 115 6.74 -2.25 22.66
C LEU A 115 6.51 -3.36 23.69
N GLN A 116 5.45 -4.18 23.53
CA GLN A 116 5.19 -5.33 24.39
C GLN A 116 6.29 -6.39 24.27
N ASP A 117 6.76 -6.68 23.05
CA ASP A 117 7.83 -7.67 22.84
C ASP A 117 9.14 -7.26 23.52
N VAL A 118 9.51 -5.98 23.41
CA VAL A 118 10.72 -5.46 24.06
C VAL A 118 10.56 -5.46 25.58
N ALA A 119 9.39 -5.10 26.10
CA ALA A 119 9.11 -5.15 27.53
C ALA A 119 9.24 -6.58 28.09
N LEU A 120 8.71 -7.57 27.36
CA LEU A 120 8.84 -8.98 27.71
C LEU A 120 10.31 -9.43 27.67
N PHE A 121 11.06 -9.05 26.62
CA PHE A 121 12.46 -9.42 26.46
C PHE A 121 13.37 -8.91 27.59
N ILE A 122 13.17 -7.68 28.07
CA ILE A 122 13.97 -7.10 29.16
C ILE A 122 13.49 -7.53 30.57
N GLY A 123 12.42 -8.33 30.63
CA GLY A 123 11.86 -8.83 31.88
C GLY A 123 11.25 -7.73 32.74
N MET A 124 10.39 -6.89 32.16
CA MET A 124 9.61 -5.91 32.94
C MET A 124 8.62 -6.65 33.83
N PRO A 125 8.75 -6.54 35.17
CA PRO A 125 7.97 -7.35 36.09
C PRO A 125 6.49 -6.96 36.15
N ASN A 126 6.19 -5.68 36.11
CA ASN A 126 4.84 -5.13 36.08
C ASN A 126 4.88 -3.73 35.44
N THR A 127 3.77 -3.34 34.82
CA THR A 127 3.61 -1.96 34.37
C THR A 127 3.53 -1.05 35.59
N PRO A 128 4.36 0.00 35.67
CA PRO A 128 4.24 0.97 36.75
C PRO A 128 2.83 1.57 36.73
N ASN A 129 2.31 1.89 37.90
CA ASN A 129 1.04 2.58 38.05
C ASN A 129 0.97 3.75 37.07
N HIS A 130 -0.13 3.86 36.33
CA HIS A 130 -0.40 5.01 35.51
C HIS A 130 -0.16 6.28 36.33
N SER A 131 0.69 7.15 35.83
CA SER A 131 0.74 8.50 36.37
C SER A 131 -0.65 9.11 36.13
N ASN A 132 -1.35 9.49 37.20
CA ASN A 132 -2.62 10.22 37.14
C ASN A 132 -2.49 11.59 36.42
N TYR A 133 -1.30 11.92 35.93
CA TYR A 133 -0.92 13.17 35.30
C TYR A 133 -0.67 13.04 33.79
N ILE A 134 -1.02 11.93 33.14
CA ILE A 134 -0.91 11.88 31.67
C ILE A 134 -1.92 12.86 31.10
N ALA A 135 -1.43 13.99 30.61
CA ALA A 135 -2.26 14.92 29.85
C ALA A 135 -2.86 14.15 28.66
N LYS A 136 -4.17 14.19 28.53
CA LYS A 136 -4.86 13.56 27.40
C LYS A 136 -4.36 14.18 26.10
N ARG A 137 -3.67 13.37 25.29
CA ARG A 137 -3.13 13.79 23.98
C ARG A 137 -4.18 13.59 22.90
N PRO A 138 -4.05 14.24 21.72
CA PRO A 138 -5.04 14.16 20.66
C PRO A 138 -5.28 12.72 20.18
N TYR A 139 -6.56 12.38 20.05
CA TYR A 139 -7.06 11.26 19.27
C TYR A 139 -7.74 11.82 18.04
N ASP A 140 -7.41 11.32 16.85
CA ASP A 140 -7.88 11.86 15.58
C ASP A 140 -8.27 10.72 14.63
N ASP A 141 -9.56 10.56 14.41
CA ASP A 141 -10.20 9.63 13.50
C ASP A 141 -10.87 10.33 12.31
N SER A 142 -10.53 11.59 12.09
CA SER A 142 -11.12 12.41 11.03
C SER A 142 -10.76 11.96 9.61
N SER A 143 -9.68 11.18 9.45
CA SER A 143 -9.34 10.57 8.15
C SER A 143 -10.28 9.42 7.82
N MET A 144 -10.53 9.21 6.53
CA MET A 144 -11.33 8.06 6.08
C MET A 144 -10.62 6.72 6.26
N GLY A 145 -9.29 6.68 6.22
CA GLY A 145 -8.53 5.42 6.20
C GLY A 145 -7.57 5.18 7.36
N ILE A 146 -7.20 6.22 8.12
CA ILE A 146 -6.12 6.15 9.12
C ILE A 146 -6.54 6.84 10.42
N ILE A 147 -6.29 6.21 11.55
CA ILE A 147 -6.44 6.76 12.89
C ILE A 147 -5.09 7.19 13.44
N ARG A 148 -5.06 8.31 14.16
CA ARG A 148 -3.92 8.81 14.92
C ARG A 148 -4.27 8.93 16.40
N ASP A 149 -3.68 8.06 17.19
CA ASP A 149 -3.78 8.10 18.66
C ASP A 149 -2.41 8.50 19.25
N VAL A 150 -2.26 9.76 19.63
CA VAL A 150 -1.00 10.28 20.17
C VAL A 150 -0.70 9.72 21.55
N ASN A 151 -1.72 9.22 22.29
CA ASN A 151 -1.53 8.61 23.60
C ASN A 151 -0.71 7.29 23.52
N LYS A 152 -0.69 6.65 22.35
CA LYS A 152 0.09 5.44 22.05
C LYS A 152 1.41 5.72 21.32
N CYS A 153 1.77 7.00 21.15
CA CYS A 153 2.98 7.38 20.43
C CYS A 153 4.21 7.36 21.32
N ILE A 154 5.23 6.58 20.96
CA ILE A 154 6.53 6.51 21.64
C ILE A 154 7.59 7.43 21.00
N ARG A 155 7.20 8.33 20.13
CA ARG A 155 8.06 9.37 19.51
C ARG A 155 9.26 8.80 18.73
N CYS A 156 9.12 7.61 18.17
CA CYS A 156 10.22 6.94 17.46
C CYS A 156 10.55 7.55 16.08
N GLY A 157 9.67 8.33 15.47
CA GLY A 157 9.89 9.01 14.19
C GLY A 157 9.80 8.12 12.94
N ARG A 158 9.64 6.80 13.04
CA ARG A 158 9.60 5.89 11.87
C ARG A 158 8.55 6.29 10.83
N CYS A 159 7.37 6.73 11.27
CA CYS A 159 6.28 7.16 10.39
C CYS A 159 6.60 8.48 9.65
N VAL A 160 7.36 9.37 10.26
CA VAL A 160 7.86 10.60 9.66
C VAL A 160 8.84 10.26 8.53
N GLU A 161 9.78 9.34 8.82
CA GLU A 161 10.81 8.95 7.84
C GLU A 161 10.25 8.20 6.64
N VAL A 162 9.33 7.26 6.83
CA VAL A 162 8.71 6.58 5.68
C VAL A 162 7.91 7.56 4.82
N CYS A 163 7.21 8.51 5.44
CA CYS A 163 6.46 9.55 4.73
C CYS A 163 7.38 10.50 3.95
N ARG A 164 8.57 10.80 4.50
CA ARG A 164 9.55 11.69 3.88
C ARG A 164 10.39 10.98 2.82
N GLN A 165 11.00 9.82 3.16
CA GLN A 165 11.98 9.16 2.30
C GLN A 165 11.33 8.33 1.19
N VAL A 166 10.28 7.56 1.53
CA VAL A 166 9.66 6.62 0.58
C VAL A 166 8.57 7.29 -0.24
N GLN A 167 7.78 8.15 0.42
CA GLN A 167 6.64 8.80 -0.22
C GLN A 167 6.94 10.22 -0.73
N GLY A 168 8.00 10.87 -0.25
CA GLY A 168 8.32 12.25 -0.64
C GLY A 168 7.29 13.29 -0.17
N ILE A 169 6.32 12.90 0.67
CA ILE A 169 5.14 13.73 1.00
C ILE A 169 5.39 14.65 2.19
N GLY A 170 6.09 14.18 3.24
CA GLY A 170 6.34 14.97 4.44
C GLY A 170 5.06 15.43 5.16
N ALA A 171 4.01 14.60 5.14
CA ALA A 171 2.73 14.93 5.80
C ALA A 171 2.78 14.77 7.32
N LEU A 172 3.77 14.08 7.86
CA LEU A 172 3.92 13.77 9.27
C LEU A 172 5.16 14.43 9.85
N THR A 173 5.07 14.84 11.12
CA THR A 173 6.16 15.38 11.94
C THR A 173 6.03 14.88 13.37
N ILE A 174 7.06 15.08 14.19
CA ILE A 174 6.94 15.03 15.65
C ILE A 174 6.80 16.48 16.13
N ASP A 175 5.72 16.77 16.79
CA ASP A 175 5.39 18.10 17.29
C ASP A 175 5.34 18.12 18.82
N ASN A 176 5.44 19.33 19.40
CA ASN A 176 5.52 19.60 20.83
C ASN A 176 6.80 19.06 21.51
N PHE A 177 6.88 19.24 22.83
CA PHE A 177 8.02 18.88 23.67
C PHE A 177 7.58 18.09 24.91
N GLY A 178 8.52 17.37 25.51
CA GLY A 178 8.30 16.61 26.75
C GLY A 178 7.17 15.58 26.58
N THR A 179 6.30 15.53 27.55
CA THR A 179 5.17 14.59 27.59
C THR A 179 4.10 14.86 26.54
N MET A 180 4.02 16.07 26.02
CA MET A 180 3.09 16.45 24.96
C MET A 180 3.61 16.14 23.55
N ALA A 181 4.89 15.75 23.41
CA ALA A 181 5.46 15.40 22.12
C ALA A 181 4.79 14.16 21.52
N GLY A 182 4.58 14.16 20.22
CA GLY A 182 3.99 13.04 19.51
C GLY A 182 3.87 13.27 18.01
N VAL A 183 3.42 12.24 17.31
CA VAL A 183 3.19 12.33 15.88
C VAL A 183 2.05 13.32 15.57
N ALA A 184 2.32 14.24 14.67
CA ALA A 184 1.41 15.30 14.24
C ALA A 184 1.36 15.42 12.72
N MET A 185 0.35 16.15 12.24
CA MET A 185 0.24 16.50 10.81
C MET A 185 1.00 17.78 10.52
N THR A 186 1.79 17.80 9.47
CA THR A 186 2.47 19.00 9.00
C THR A 186 1.44 19.98 8.46
N GLY A 187 1.32 21.18 9.11
CA GLY A 187 0.44 22.25 8.67
C GLY A 187 -1.06 22.02 8.90
N ALA A 188 -1.44 21.00 9.67
CA ALA A 188 -2.85 20.76 10.00
C ALA A 188 -3.00 20.21 11.43
N LYS A 189 -4.13 20.49 12.09
CA LYS A 189 -4.46 19.94 13.42
C LYS A 189 -5.10 18.55 13.29
N ARG A 190 -6.06 18.40 12.39
CA ARG A 190 -6.76 17.14 12.11
C ARG A 190 -6.24 16.52 10.82
N TRP A 191 -6.34 15.20 10.71
CA TRP A 191 -5.94 14.46 9.51
C TRP A 191 -6.76 14.84 8.28
N ALA A 192 -8.07 15.05 8.45
CA ALA A 192 -8.96 15.49 7.37
C ALA A 192 -8.54 16.81 6.73
N ASP A 193 -7.93 17.71 7.53
CA ASP A 193 -7.54 19.04 7.06
C ASP A 193 -6.17 19.04 6.35
N SER A 194 -5.50 17.88 6.26
CA SER A 194 -4.18 17.78 5.65
C SER A 194 -4.24 17.95 4.13
N THR A 195 -3.61 19.00 3.65
CA THR A 195 -3.41 19.24 2.22
C THR A 195 -2.32 18.37 1.61
N LYS A 196 -1.50 17.70 2.45
CA LYS A 196 -0.37 16.88 2.00
C LYS A 196 -0.68 15.38 1.94
N CYS A 197 -1.34 14.83 2.96
CA CYS A 197 -1.48 13.38 3.11
C CYS A 197 -2.28 12.74 1.97
N VAL A 198 -1.70 11.73 1.33
CA VAL A 198 -2.31 10.92 0.24
C VAL A 198 -2.99 9.65 0.73
N GLN A 199 -3.04 9.42 2.02
CA GLN A 199 -3.68 8.27 2.70
C GLN A 199 -3.12 6.89 2.32
N CYS A 200 -1.88 6.80 1.83
CA CYS A 200 -1.25 5.54 1.39
C CYS A 200 -1.07 4.49 2.50
N GLY A 201 -1.12 4.87 3.78
CA GLY A 201 -1.00 3.97 4.93
C GLY A 201 0.40 3.41 5.22
N GLN A 202 1.44 3.81 4.51
CA GLN A 202 2.80 3.31 4.75
C GLN A 202 3.28 3.62 6.18
N CYS A 203 2.82 4.72 6.77
CA CYS A 203 3.10 5.08 8.16
C CYS A 203 2.52 4.07 9.17
N THR A 204 1.39 3.41 8.86
CA THR A 204 0.80 2.39 9.74
C THR A 204 1.62 1.10 9.75
N LEU A 205 2.31 0.77 8.65
CA LEU A 205 3.16 -0.42 8.55
C LEU A 205 4.38 -0.34 9.45
N VAL A 206 4.97 0.85 9.60
CA VAL A 206 6.22 1.06 10.35
C VAL A 206 6.01 1.50 11.79
N CYS A 207 4.77 1.83 12.20
CA CYS A 207 4.47 2.21 13.58
C CYS A 207 4.64 1.01 14.51
N PRO A 208 5.55 1.06 15.51
CA PRO A 208 5.80 -0.07 16.41
C PRO A 208 4.70 -0.29 17.44
N THR A 209 3.83 0.71 17.63
CA THR A 209 2.70 0.72 18.57
C THR A 209 1.37 0.97 17.86
N GLY A 210 0.28 1.12 18.60
CA GLY A 210 -1.05 1.43 18.06
C GLY A 210 -1.30 2.92 17.78
N SER A 211 -0.27 3.76 17.73
CA SER A 211 -0.45 5.20 17.51
C SER A 211 -0.97 5.55 16.11
N LEU A 212 -0.55 4.81 15.10
CA LEU A 212 -1.07 4.91 13.74
C LEU A 212 -1.61 3.55 13.31
N SER A 213 -2.87 3.51 12.96
CA SER A 213 -3.57 2.31 12.50
C SER A 213 -4.55 2.65 11.38
N GLU A 214 -5.04 1.64 10.71
CA GLU A 214 -6.21 1.74 9.83
C GLU A 214 -7.46 2.12 10.62
N LYS A 215 -8.40 2.84 9.99
CA LYS A 215 -9.72 3.10 10.55
C LYS A 215 -10.53 1.81 10.48
N ASP A 216 -10.91 1.30 11.66
CA ASP A 216 -11.55 0.00 11.79
C ASP A 216 -13.03 0.07 11.41
N GLU A 217 -13.43 -0.71 10.39
CA GLU A 217 -14.81 -0.86 9.97
C GLU A 217 -15.38 -2.27 10.22
N THR A 218 -14.70 -3.10 11.04
CA THR A 218 -15.13 -4.48 11.28
C THR A 218 -16.51 -4.57 11.91
N ASP A 219 -16.86 -3.67 12.87
CA ASP A 219 -18.20 -3.64 13.49
C ASP A 219 -19.28 -3.24 12.49
N ARG A 220 -18.98 -2.25 11.61
CA ARG A 220 -19.88 -1.82 10.56
C ARG A 220 -20.20 -2.96 9.59
N VAL A 221 -19.17 -3.73 9.21
CA VAL A 221 -19.34 -4.88 8.31
C VAL A 221 -20.09 -6.02 9.00
N LEU A 222 -19.83 -6.32 10.27
CA LEU A 222 -20.59 -7.31 11.02
C LEU A 222 -22.08 -6.94 11.09
N ASN A 223 -22.40 -5.67 11.37
CA ASN A 223 -23.77 -5.20 11.38
C ASN A 223 -24.48 -5.35 10.01
N MET A 224 -23.73 -5.22 8.89
CA MET A 224 -24.28 -5.46 7.56
C MET A 224 -24.52 -6.95 7.31
N ILE A 225 -23.66 -7.84 7.82
CA ILE A 225 -23.80 -9.29 7.68
C ILE A 225 -24.96 -9.81 8.55
N ASP A 226 -25.11 -9.26 9.76
CA ASP A 226 -26.12 -9.70 10.72
C ASP A 226 -27.53 -9.11 10.44
N ASP A 227 -27.63 -8.12 9.54
CA ASP A 227 -28.91 -7.48 9.19
C ASP A 227 -29.68 -8.34 8.18
N PRO A 228 -30.80 -8.99 8.56
CA PRO A 228 -31.57 -9.86 7.67
C PRO A 228 -32.25 -9.13 6.51
N GLU A 229 -32.33 -7.80 6.55
CA GLU A 229 -32.90 -6.98 5.48
C GLU A 229 -31.89 -6.62 4.41
N THR A 230 -30.61 -6.92 4.59
CA THR A 230 -29.55 -6.64 3.61
C THR A 230 -29.00 -7.91 2.98
N VAL A 231 -28.42 -7.76 1.79
CA VAL A 231 -27.69 -8.81 1.08
C VAL A 231 -26.26 -8.33 0.89
N THR A 232 -25.32 -9.06 1.42
CA THR A 232 -23.90 -8.72 1.44
C THR A 232 -23.17 -9.32 0.27
N ILE A 233 -22.46 -8.47 -0.47
CA ILE A 233 -21.58 -8.85 -1.58
C ILE A 233 -20.15 -8.44 -1.22
N VAL A 234 -19.26 -9.40 -1.15
CA VAL A 234 -17.83 -9.13 -0.90
C VAL A 234 -17.04 -9.26 -2.20
N GLN A 235 -16.23 -8.25 -2.50
CA GLN A 235 -15.18 -8.32 -3.53
C GLN A 235 -13.79 -8.36 -2.88
N MET A 236 -12.87 -9.15 -3.44
CA MET A 236 -11.55 -9.37 -2.90
C MET A 236 -10.46 -8.96 -3.90
N ALA A 237 -9.57 -8.02 -3.50
CA ALA A 237 -8.45 -7.58 -4.34
C ALA A 237 -7.37 -8.68 -4.52
N PRO A 238 -6.63 -8.64 -5.66
CA PRO A 238 -5.63 -9.66 -5.99
C PRO A 238 -4.61 -9.92 -4.87
N ALA A 239 -4.07 -8.87 -4.25
CA ALA A 239 -3.04 -8.98 -3.23
C ALA A 239 -3.53 -9.58 -1.90
N VAL A 240 -4.83 -9.61 -1.63
CA VAL A 240 -5.40 -10.15 -0.38
C VAL A 240 -5.10 -11.64 -0.25
N ARG A 241 -5.28 -12.39 -1.32
CA ARG A 241 -5.12 -13.86 -1.37
C ARG A 241 -3.69 -14.33 -1.10
N VAL A 242 -2.69 -13.50 -1.37
CA VAL A 242 -1.27 -13.82 -1.13
C VAL A 242 -0.69 -13.16 0.12
N THR A 243 -1.51 -12.41 0.85
CA THR A 243 -1.06 -11.68 2.05
C THR A 243 -1.78 -12.10 3.32
N LEU A 244 -3.07 -12.43 3.28
CA LEU A 244 -3.87 -12.72 4.47
C LEU A 244 -3.33 -13.93 5.27
N GLY A 245 -2.81 -14.95 4.58
CA GLY A 245 -2.27 -16.16 5.21
C GLY A 245 -1.24 -15.86 6.30
N GLU A 246 -0.45 -14.79 6.13
CA GLU A 246 0.56 -14.36 7.10
C GLU A 246 -0.02 -13.99 8.48
N GLU A 247 -1.24 -13.46 8.54
CA GLU A 247 -1.93 -13.15 9.79
C GLU A 247 -2.31 -14.42 10.57
N PHE A 248 -2.36 -15.56 9.90
CA PHE A 248 -2.68 -16.86 10.48
C PHE A 248 -1.46 -17.81 10.52
N GLY A 249 -0.26 -17.28 10.29
CA GLY A 249 1.00 -18.03 10.35
C GLY A 249 1.17 -19.02 9.19
N LEU A 250 0.60 -18.72 8.03
CA LEU A 250 0.90 -19.40 6.76
C LEU A 250 2.10 -18.72 6.07
N PRO A 251 2.79 -19.42 5.15
CA PRO A 251 3.91 -18.86 4.40
C PRO A 251 3.52 -17.59 3.62
N PRO A 252 4.43 -16.60 3.50
CA PRO A 252 4.21 -15.46 2.65
C PRO A 252 4.04 -15.86 1.18
N GLY A 253 3.09 -15.23 0.49
CA GLY A 253 2.85 -15.49 -0.93
C GLY A 253 2.08 -16.79 -1.22
N GLU A 254 1.62 -17.51 -0.21
CA GLU A 254 0.70 -18.63 -0.39
C GLU A 254 -0.67 -18.10 -0.82
N ASN A 255 -1.26 -18.72 -1.86
CA ASN A 255 -2.61 -18.38 -2.29
C ASN A 255 -3.64 -19.03 -1.37
N VAL A 256 -4.35 -18.22 -0.59
CA VAL A 256 -5.37 -18.64 0.37
C VAL A 256 -6.79 -18.24 -0.06
N GLU A 257 -6.99 -17.97 -1.34
CA GLU A 257 -8.27 -17.49 -1.91
C GLU A 257 -9.45 -18.35 -1.49
N GLU A 258 -9.40 -19.65 -1.76
CA GLU A 258 -10.51 -20.58 -1.45
C GLU A 258 -10.78 -20.70 0.06
N LEU A 259 -9.76 -20.51 0.90
CA LEU A 259 -9.92 -20.48 2.37
C LEU A 259 -10.60 -19.20 2.83
N ILE A 260 -10.34 -18.07 2.15
CA ILE A 260 -11.01 -16.79 2.42
C ILE A 260 -12.48 -16.89 2.06
N VAL A 261 -12.81 -17.45 0.89
CA VAL A 261 -14.19 -17.65 0.46
C VAL A 261 -14.95 -18.48 1.50
N TYR A 262 -14.38 -19.61 1.92
CA TYR A 262 -14.95 -20.44 2.99
C TYR A 262 -15.21 -19.63 4.27
N GLY A 263 -14.20 -18.87 4.75
CA GLY A 263 -14.32 -18.07 5.96
C GLY A 263 -15.43 -17.03 5.86
N LEU A 264 -15.51 -16.30 4.75
CA LEU A 264 -16.54 -15.28 4.51
C LEU A 264 -17.94 -15.89 4.45
N LYS A 265 -18.13 -16.99 3.75
CA LYS A 265 -19.42 -17.70 3.69
C LYS A 265 -19.87 -18.18 5.08
N HIS A 266 -18.94 -18.69 5.89
CA HIS A 266 -19.26 -19.19 7.22
C HIS A 266 -19.59 -18.10 8.26
N ILE A 267 -19.14 -16.88 8.04
CA ILE A 267 -19.54 -15.75 8.89
C ILE A 267 -20.83 -15.06 8.41
N GLY A 268 -21.47 -15.58 7.36
CA GLY A 268 -22.80 -15.12 6.90
C GLY A 268 -22.78 -14.21 5.67
N VAL A 269 -21.65 -14.06 4.96
CA VAL A 269 -21.62 -13.30 3.69
C VAL A 269 -22.44 -14.02 2.62
N ASP A 270 -23.39 -13.33 1.99
CA ASP A 270 -24.28 -13.93 1.00
C ASP A 270 -23.57 -14.28 -0.30
N TYR A 271 -22.75 -13.35 -0.83
CA TYR A 271 -22.01 -13.57 -2.07
C TYR A 271 -20.55 -13.14 -1.95
N VAL A 272 -19.64 -14.03 -2.39
CA VAL A 272 -18.20 -13.74 -2.45
C VAL A 272 -17.75 -13.74 -3.90
N MET A 273 -17.37 -12.57 -4.38
CA MET A 273 -16.98 -12.28 -5.76
C MET A 273 -15.54 -11.78 -5.83
N ASP A 274 -15.04 -11.41 -7.01
CA ASP A 274 -13.64 -11.10 -7.21
C ASP A 274 -13.39 -9.75 -7.88
N THR A 275 -12.53 -8.93 -7.27
CA THR A 275 -12.08 -7.66 -7.88
C THR A 275 -11.21 -7.90 -9.13
N ASN A 276 -10.61 -9.11 -9.31
CA ASN A 276 -9.83 -9.44 -10.50
C ASN A 276 -10.69 -9.41 -11.76
N PHE A 277 -11.97 -9.79 -11.68
CA PHE A 277 -12.94 -9.61 -12.75
C PHE A 277 -13.01 -8.13 -13.19
N ALA A 278 -13.17 -7.22 -12.23
CA ALA A 278 -13.20 -5.79 -12.52
C ALA A 278 -11.85 -5.25 -12.99
N ALA A 279 -10.72 -5.88 -12.62
CA ALA A 279 -9.42 -5.54 -13.18
C ALA A 279 -9.35 -5.87 -14.68
N ASP A 280 -9.92 -7.00 -15.12
CA ASP A 280 -10.04 -7.31 -16.55
C ASP A 280 -10.92 -6.27 -17.29
N VAL A 281 -12.03 -5.82 -16.68
CA VAL A 281 -12.86 -4.72 -17.24
C VAL A 281 -12.05 -3.43 -17.35
N VAL A 282 -11.27 -3.08 -16.33
CA VAL A 282 -10.39 -1.89 -16.35
C VAL A 282 -9.40 -1.95 -17.50
N ILE A 283 -8.81 -3.12 -17.77
CA ILE A 283 -7.88 -3.26 -18.91
C ILE A 283 -8.60 -3.06 -20.24
N MET A 284 -9.84 -3.50 -20.39
CA MET A 284 -10.59 -3.25 -21.62
C MET A 284 -10.84 -1.76 -21.84
N GLU A 285 -11.26 -1.03 -20.80
CA GLU A 285 -11.52 0.42 -20.87
C GLU A 285 -10.22 1.24 -21.00
N GLU A 286 -9.24 1.03 -20.10
CA GLU A 286 -7.99 1.78 -20.07
C GLU A 286 -7.14 1.50 -21.32
N GLY A 287 -7.11 0.25 -21.79
CA GLY A 287 -6.45 -0.13 -23.04
C GLY A 287 -7.11 0.52 -24.26
N THR A 288 -8.43 0.57 -24.29
CA THR A 288 -9.18 1.26 -25.37
C THR A 288 -8.94 2.77 -25.34
N GLU A 289 -8.94 3.39 -24.16
CA GLU A 289 -8.58 4.82 -24.00
C GLU A 289 -7.16 5.10 -24.49
N LEU A 290 -6.19 4.26 -24.12
CA LEU A 290 -4.80 4.38 -24.60
C LEU A 290 -4.72 4.31 -26.12
N LEU A 291 -5.38 3.33 -26.73
CA LEU A 291 -5.41 3.19 -28.20
C LEU A 291 -6.03 4.39 -28.89
N GLN A 292 -7.11 4.96 -28.34
CA GLN A 292 -7.73 6.18 -28.86
C GLN A 292 -6.77 7.37 -28.79
N ARG A 293 -6.06 7.56 -27.67
CA ARG A 293 -5.06 8.62 -27.50
C ARG A 293 -3.88 8.44 -28.48
N LEU A 294 -3.36 7.21 -28.66
CA LEU A 294 -2.28 6.91 -29.62
C LEU A 294 -2.70 7.15 -31.07
N LYS A 295 -3.91 6.74 -31.46
CA LYS A 295 -4.49 7.02 -32.78
C LYS A 295 -4.65 8.52 -33.04
N ALA A 296 -5.09 9.28 -32.04
CA ALA A 296 -5.20 10.73 -32.11
C ALA A 296 -3.81 11.38 -32.29
N LYS A 297 -2.78 10.93 -31.55
CA LYS A 297 -1.39 11.36 -31.71
C LYS A 297 -0.88 11.10 -33.15
N LYS A 298 -1.11 9.88 -33.67
CA LYS A 298 -0.73 9.52 -35.04
C LYS A 298 -1.42 10.40 -36.09
N ALA A 299 -2.66 10.83 -35.81
CA ALA A 299 -3.42 11.76 -36.65
C ALA A 299 -3.04 13.24 -36.44
N ASN A 300 -1.95 13.53 -35.73
CA ASN A 300 -1.49 14.88 -35.36
C ASN A 300 -2.59 15.73 -34.62
N LYS A 301 -3.46 15.09 -33.86
CA LYS A 301 -4.42 15.77 -32.99
C LYS A 301 -3.76 16.08 -31.65
N ASP A 302 -4.15 17.19 -31.03
CA ASP A 302 -3.77 17.50 -29.66
C ASP A 302 -4.39 16.49 -28.70
N VAL A 303 -3.57 15.81 -27.92
CA VAL A 303 -4.00 14.75 -27.00
C VAL A 303 -3.08 14.68 -25.79
N ALA A 304 -3.68 14.46 -24.61
CA ALA A 304 -2.91 14.35 -23.36
C ALA A 304 -2.15 13.00 -23.31
N LEU A 305 -0.86 13.06 -23.61
CA LEU A 305 0.12 11.98 -23.46
C LEU A 305 1.38 12.49 -22.73
N PRO A 306 2.02 11.65 -21.90
CA PRO A 306 1.71 10.25 -21.66
C PRO A 306 0.38 10.06 -20.90
N MET A 307 -0.29 8.94 -21.14
CA MET A 307 -1.39 8.53 -20.28
C MET A 307 -0.84 7.88 -18.99
N PHE A 308 -1.37 8.27 -17.83
CA PHE A 308 -1.05 7.64 -16.55
C PHE A 308 -2.18 6.73 -16.10
N THR A 309 -1.84 5.57 -15.52
CA THR A 309 -2.83 4.68 -14.91
C THR A 309 -3.57 5.36 -13.74
N SER A 310 -4.81 4.95 -13.47
CA SER A 310 -5.69 5.57 -12.48
C SER A 310 -6.10 4.66 -11.32
N CYS A 311 -5.74 3.39 -11.34
CA CYS A 311 -6.22 2.37 -10.39
C CYS A 311 -5.74 2.59 -8.93
N CYS A 312 -4.68 3.37 -8.69
CA CYS A 312 -4.09 3.61 -7.37
C CYS A 312 -4.62 4.89 -6.71
N PRO A 313 -5.50 4.83 -5.67
CA PRO A 313 -6.06 6.04 -5.05
C PRO A 313 -5.03 6.87 -4.29
N GLY A 314 -3.92 6.29 -3.85
CA GLY A 314 -2.80 7.04 -3.28
C GLY A 314 -2.12 7.94 -4.31
N TRP A 315 -1.99 7.46 -5.55
CA TRP A 315 -1.52 8.21 -6.70
C TRP A 315 -2.51 9.30 -7.10
N ILE A 316 -3.78 8.98 -7.23
CA ILE A 316 -4.82 9.97 -7.55
C ILE A 316 -4.87 11.08 -6.49
N ASN A 317 -4.80 10.75 -5.18
CA ASN A 317 -4.70 11.75 -4.12
C ASN A 317 -3.43 12.61 -4.25
N TYR A 318 -2.32 12.02 -4.71
CA TYR A 318 -1.10 12.77 -4.98
C TYR A 318 -1.30 13.77 -6.12
N VAL A 319 -1.86 13.34 -7.24
CA VAL A 319 -2.13 14.23 -8.38
C VAL A 319 -3.05 15.37 -7.98
N GLU A 320 -4.19 15.10 -7.36
CA GLU A 320 -5.16 16.12 -6.95
C GLU A 320 -4.58 17.16 -5.96
N LYS A 321 -3.61 16.75 -5.10
CA LYS A 321 -3.05 17.61 -4.06
C LYS A 321 -1.72 18.24 -4.43
N HIS A 322 -0.86 17.52 -5.13
CA HIS A 322 0.53 17.93 -5.36
C HIS A 322 0.84 18.26 -6.82
N ALA A 323 0.17 17.60 -7.77
CA ALA A 323 0.45 17.71 -9.20
C ALA A 323 -0.83 17.89 -10.06
N PRO A 324 -1.74 18.84 -9.74
CA PRO A 324 -3.02 18.95 -10.45
C PRO A 324 -2.89 19.25 -11.95
N MET A 325 -1.71 19.73 -12.40
CA MET A 325 -1.42 20.00 -13.80
C MET A 325 -1.38 18.75 -14.69
N ILE A 326 -1.23 17.55 -14.08
CA ILE A 326 -1.21 16.30 -14.84
C ILE A 326 -2.55 15.54 -14.78
N MET A 327 -3.63 16.15 -14.26
CA MET A 327 -4.93 15.46 -14.15
C MET A 327 -5.51 15.04 -15.51
N GLU A 328 -5.34 15.86 -16.53
CA GLU A 328 -5.80 15.58 -17.90
C GLU A 328 -5.07 14.39 -18.54
N TYR A 329 -3.87 14.05 -18.03
CA TYR A 329 -3.06 12.93 -18.48
C TYR A 329 -3.43 11.61 -17.79
N LEU A 330 -4.25 11.64 -16.72
CA LEU A 330 -4.74 10.42 -16.09
C LEU A 330 -5.70 9.67 -17.03
N SER A 331 -5.71 8.35 -16.94
CA SER A 331 -6.83 7.56 -17.46
C SER A 331 -8.10 7.94 -16.71
N THR A 332 -9.20 8.08 -17.42
CA THR A 332 -10.52 8.39 -16.85
C THR A 332 -11.21 7.15 -16.27
N THR A 333 -10.68 5.96 -16.57
CA THR A 333 -11.22 4.68 -16.08
C THR A 333 -11.14 4.62 -14.56
N ARG A 334 -12.23 4.24 -13.90
CA ARG A 334 -12.30 4.01 -12.45
C ARG A 334 -11.39 2.84 -12.06
N SER A 335 -10.97 2.80 -10.80
CA SER A 335 -10.21 1.65 -10.29
C SER A 335 -11.04 0.36 -10.26
N PRO A 336 -10.41 -0.84 -10.26
CA PRO A 336 -11.14 -2.11 -10.18
C PRO A 336 -12.14 -2.19 -9.03
N GLN A 337 -11.82 -1.63 -7.85
CA GLN A 337 -12.77 -1.54 -6.73
C GLN A 337 -14.02 -0.74 -7.10
N ALA A 338 -13.84 0.41 -7.71
CA ALA A 338 -14.96 1.30 -8.06
C ALA A 338 -15.76 0.77 -9.27
N VAL A 339 -15.08 0.16 -10.25
CA VAL A 339 -15.71 -0.54 -11.38
C VAL A 339 -16.57 -1.69 -10.87
N PHE A 340 -16.04 -2.54 -9.99
CA PHE A 340 -16.82 -3.63 -9.40
C PHE A 340 -18.06 -3.11 -8.67
N GLY A 341 -17.90 -2.10 -7.81
CA GLY A 341 -19.00 -1.51 -7.07
C GLY A 341 -20.09 -0.96 -8.00
N ALA A 342 -19.69 -0.24 -9.06
CA ALA A 342 -20.60 0.31 -10.06
C ALA A 342 -21.38 -0.78 -10.80
N LEU A 343 -20.68 -1.82 -11.28
CA LEU A 343 -21.33 -2.96 -11.96
C LEU A 343 -22.24 -3.75 -11.02
N ALA A 344 -21.80 -4.01 -9.80
CA ALA A 344 -22.59 -4.73 -8.80
C ALA A 344 -23.90 -3.99 -8.49
N LYS A 345 -23.85 -2.69 -8.21
CA LYS A 345 -25.04 -1.87 -7.92
C LYS A 345 -25.93 -1.62 -9.14
N ALA A 346 -25.37 -1.67 -10.36
CA ALA A 346 -26.16 -1.48 -11.59
C ALA A 346 -26.83 -2.77 -12.08
N LEU A 347 -26.13 -3.92 -12.03
CA LEU A 347 -26.54 -5.13 -12.74
C LEU A 347 -27.06 -6.24 -11.81
N LEU A 348 -26.51 -6.37 -10.56
CA LEU A 348 -26.91 -7.46 -9.67
C LEU A 348 -28.32 -7.32 -9.09
N PRO A 349 -28.91 -6.13 -8.88
CA PRO A 349 -30.30 -6.02 -8.47
C PRO A 349 -31.26 -6.81 -9.36
N GLN A 350 -31.12 -6.68 -10.67
CA GLN A 350 -31.92 -7.41 -11.62
C GLN A 350 -31.57 -8.90 -11.69
N ARG A 351 -30.27 -9.23 -11.72
CA ARG A 351 -29.80 -10.62 -11.83
C ARG A 351 -30.17 -11.47 -10.61
N LEU A 352 -30.16 -10.88 -9.41
CA LEU A 352 -30.45 -11.56 -8.14
C LEU A 352 -31.91 -11.34 -7.69
N ASN A 353 -32.69 -10.53 -8.40
CA ASN A 353 -34.04 -10.11 -8.01
C ASN A 353 -34.07 -9.50 -6.60
N ILE A 354 -33.14 -8.59 -6.31
CA ILE A 354 -32.94 -7.92 -5.02
C ILE A 354 -32.95 -6.40 -5.24
N PRO A 355 -33.73 -5.62 -4.45
CA PRO A 355 -33.70 -4.16 -4.54
C PRO A 355 -32.28 -3.60 -4.28
N ARG A 356 -31.85 -2.60 -5.06
CA ARG A 356 -30.53 -1.98 -4.97
C ARG A 356 -30.18 -1.50 -3.55
N GLU A 357 -31.16 -0.92 -2.86
CA GLU A 357 -31.02 -0.39 -1.50
C GLU A 357 -30.75 -1.47 -0.45
N LYS A 358 -31.06 -2.74 -0.73
CA LYS A 358 -30.75 -3.87 0.13
C LYS A 358 -29.34 -4.43 -0.09
N LEU A 359 -28.72 -4.15 -1.23
CA LEU A 359 -27.35 -4.61 -1.52
C LEU A 359 -26.30 -3.84 -0.70
N ARG A 360 -25.36 -4.57 -0.10
CA ARG A 360 -24.19 -4.02 0.58
C ARG A 360 -22.93 -4.54 -0.06
N VAL A 361 -22.21 -3.68 -0.77
CA VAL A 361 -20.94 -4.02 -1.42
C VAL A 361 -19.80 -3.73 -0.47
N ILE A 362 -19.10 -4.77 -0.05
CA ILE A 362 -17.97 -4.74 0.87
C ILE A 362 -16.71 -5.06 0.09
N SER A 363 -15.70 -4.20 0.15
CA SER A 363 -14.42 -4.41 -0.51
C SER A 363 -13.36 -4.85 0.48
N ILE A 364 -12.61 -5.90 0.15
CA ILE A 364 -11.43 -6.32 0.93
C ILE A 364 -10.18 -5.91 0.16
N MET A 365 -9.41 -4.98 0.72
CA MET A 365 -8.33 -4.27 0.02
C MET A 365 -7.02 -4.29 0.81
N PRO A 366 -5.85 -4.36 0.16
CA PRO A 366 -4.55 -4.22 0.82
C PRO A 366 -4.21 -2.76 1.17
N CYS A 367 -5.14 -1.82 1.06
CA CYS A 367 -4.89 -0.39 0.95
C CYS A 367 -5.81 0.43 1.87
N THR A 368 -5.25 1.39 2.60
CA THR A 368 -6.04 2.33 3.43
C THR A 368 -6.66 3.46 2.61
N ALA A 369 -6.06 3.85 1.48
CA ALA A 369 -6.59 4.91 0.61
C ALA A 369 -7.89 4.48 -0.11
N LYS A 370 -8.11 3.17 -0.27
CA LYS A 370 -9.35 2.61 -0.85
C LYS A 370 -10.59 2.93 -0.01
N LYS A 371 -10.46 3.12 1.31
CA LYS A 371 -11.54 3.60 2.17
C LYS A 371 -12.00 5.02 1.77
N GLY A 372 -11.03 5.90 1.50
CA GLY A 372 -11.32 7.25 1.02
C GLY A 372 -11.81 7.29 -0.43
N GLU A 373 -11.34 6.38 -1.28
CA GLU A 373 -11.84 6.26 -2.66
C GLU A 373 -13.32 5.91 -2.68
N ALA A 374 -13.76 4.93 -1.91
CA ALA A 374 -15.16 4.51 -1.81
C ALA A 374 -16.12 5.65 -1.41
N GLN A 375 -15.61 6.69 -0.77
CA GLN A 375 -16.38 7.85 -0.30
C GLN A 375 -16.24 9.08 -1.22
N ARG A 376 -15.64 8.95 -2.40
CA ARG A 376 -15.47 10.09 -3.32
C ARG A 376 -16.82 10.53 -3.91
N PRO A 377 -17.15 11.83 -3.84
CA PRO A 377 -18.39 12.34 -4.46
C PRO A 377 -18.46 12.08 -5.98
N THR A 378 -17.32 12.05 -6.67
CA THR A 378 -17.24 11.77 -8.11
C THR A 378 -17.53 10.31 -8.47
N LEU A 379 -17.56 9.41 -7.48
CA LEU A 379 -17.93 8.00 -7.64
C LEU A 379 -19.32 7.68 -7.08
N ALA A 380 -19.94 8.63 -6.37
CA ALA A 380 -21.29 8.50 -5.86
C ALA A 380 -22.30 8.77 -6.99
N ARG A 381 -23.45 8.13 -6.90
CA ARG A 381 -24.63 8.38 -7.75
C ARG A 381 -25.74 8.98 -6.92
N GLU A 382 -26.84 9.37 -7.56
CA GLU A 382 -28.02 9.89 -6.87
C GLU A 382 -28.56 8.90 -5.83
N GLU A 383 -28.47 7.59 -6.12
CA GLU A 383 -28.92 6.52 -5.23
C GLU A 383 -27.90 6.14 -4.13
N GLY A 384 -26.77 6.84 -4.02
CA GLY A 384 -25.75 6.65 -2.99
C GLY A 384 -24.42 6.06 -3.48
N LEU A 385 -23.65 5.47 -2.55
CA LEU A 385 -22.33 4.92 -2.82
C LEU A 385 -22.42 3.56 -3.53
N ASP A 386 -21.47 3.31 -4.43
CA ASP A 386 -21.32 2.02 -5.10
C ASP A 386 -20.61 0.97 -4.23
N VAL A 387 -19.76 1.41 -3.26
CA VAL A 387 -19.09 0.56 -2.28
C VAL A 387 -19.46 1.05 -0.88
N ASP A 388 -20.06 0.18 -0.09
CA ASP A 388 -20.62 0.52 1.23
C ASP A 388 -19.55 0.50 2.34
N ALA A 389 -18.62 -0.45 2.31
CA ALA A 389 -17.52 -0.56 3.30
C ALA A 389 -16.24 -1.10 2.67
N VAL A 390 -15.09 -0.77 3.28
CA VAL A 390 -13.79 -1.25 2.84
C VAL A 390 -12.99 -1.79 4.03
N LEU A 391 -12.72 -3.08 4.05
CA LEU A 391 -11.83 -3.71 5.02
C LEU A 391 -10.41 -3.83 4.45
N THR A 392 -9.43 -3.53 5.28
CA THR A 392 -8.04 -3.91 4.98
C THR A 392 -7.81 -5.40 5.24
N VAL A 393 -6.68 -5.96 4.77
CA VAL A 393 -6.30 -7.35 5.05
C VAL A 393 -6.24 -7.63 6.56
N ARG A 394 -5.74 -6.66 7.35
CA ARG A 394 -5.66 -6.78 8.81
C ARG A 394 -7.04 -6.76 9.47
N GLU A 395 -7.95 -5.94 8.97
CA GLU A 395 -9.34 -5.90 9.45
C GLU A 395 -10.07 -7.20 9.10
N LEU A 396 -9.86 -7.76 7.90
CA LEU A 396 -10.42 -9.08 7.56
C LEU A 396 -9.90 -10.16 8.51
N ALA A 397 -8.59 -10.19 8.80
CA ALA A 397 -8.05 -11.13 9.76
C ALA A 397 -8.67 -10.97 11.16
N LYS A 398 -8.89 -9.72 11.60
CA LYS A 398 -9.57 -9.40 12.84
C LYS A 398 -11.02 -9.87 12.82
N LEU A 399 -11.75 -9.61 11.74
CA LEU A 399 -13.14 -10.01 11.55
C LEU A 399 -13.29 -11.53 11.66
N LEU A 400 -12.50 -12.29 10.91
CA LEU A 400 -12.51 -13.75 10.93
C LEU A 400 -12.23 -14.30 12.34
N ARG A 401 -11.20 -13.77 13.04
CA ARG A 401 -10.89 -14.18 14.42
C ARG A 401 -12.03 -13.88 15.41
N ARG A 402 -12.70 -12.73 15.27
CA ARG A 402 -13.86 -12.35 16.11
C ARG A 402 -15.03 -13.32 15.92
N CYS A 403 -15.21 -13.83 14.72
CA CYS A 403 -16.23 -14.83 14.40
C CYS A 403 -15.76 -16.27 14.67
N GLY A 404 -14.65 -16.46 15.39
CA GLY A 404 -14.13 -17.80 15.74
C GLY A 404 -13.47 -18.54 14.57
N MET A 405 -13.25 -17.87 13.42
CA MET A 405 -12.66 -18.50 12.25
C MET A 405 -11.14 -18.43 12.29
N HIS A 406 -10.49 -19.55 12.02
CA HIS A 406 -9.05 -19.62 11.84
C HIS A 406 -8.73 -20.22 10.46
N LEU A 407 -8.01 -19.48 9.62
CA LEU A 407 -7.84 -19.79 8.21
C LEU A 407 -7.25 -21.21 7.96
N LYS A 408 -6.38 -21.70 8.85
CA LYS A 408 -5.82 -23.06 8.77
C LYS A 408 -6.87 -24.19 8.94
N ASN A 409 -8.01 -23.87 9.51
CA ASN A 409 -9.11 -24.82 9.74
C ASN A 409 -10.20 -24.71 8.67
N CYS A 410 -10.08 -23.72 7.76
CA CYS A 410 -11.01 -23.55 6.66
C CYS A 410 -10.79 -24.65 5.58
N LYS A 411 -11.87 -25.01 4.91
CA LYS A 411 -11.83 -25.91 3.75
C LYS A 411 -11.82 -25.10 2.47
N PRO A 412 -11.15 -25.55 1.40
CA PRO A 412 -11.23 -24.86 0.11
C PRO A 412 -12.69 -24.73 -0.38
N MET A 413 -13.09 -23.52 -0.76
CA MET A 413 -14.40 -23.22 -1.33
C MET A 413 -14.23 -22.23 -2.48
N LYS A 414 -14.88 -22.50 -3.61
CA LYS A 414 -14.86 -21.60 -4.77
C LYS A 414 -15.82 -20.43 -4.58
N HIS A 415 -15.57 -19.36 -5.32
CA HIS A 415 -16.48 -18.22 -5.46
C HIS A 415 -17.87 -18.62 -5.96
N ASP A 416 -18.83 -17.74 -5.77
CA ASP A 416 -20.18 -17.90 -6.32
C ASP A 416 -20.13 -17.81 -7.85
N GLN A 417 -20.48 -18.89 -8.54
CA GLN A 417 -20.31 -19.02 -9.99
C GLN A 417 -21.25 -18.07 -10.77
N ASN A 418 -20.78 -17.62 -11.94
CA ASN A 418 -21.52 -16.79 -12.89
C ASN A 418 -21.92 -15.39 -12.38
N LEU A 419 -21.19 -14.87 -11.39
CA LEU A 419 -21.46 -13.57 -10.75
C LEU A 419 -20.17 -12.77 -10.57
N PHE A 420 -19.56 -12.26 -11.66
CA PHE A 420 -18.35 -11.44 -11.58
C PHE A 420 -17.18 -12.13 -10.85
N THR A 421 -16.94 -13.38 -11.16
CA THR A 421 -15.94 -14.23 -10.48
C THR A 421 -14.88 -14.82 -11.40
N GLU A 422 -15.16 -14.93 -12.68
CA GLU A 422 -14.19 -15.41 -13.66
C GLU A 422 -13.18 -14.30 -13.96
N TYR A 423 -11.90 -14.57 -13.80
CA TYR A 423 -10.84 -13.61 -14.04
C TYR A 423 -9.66 -14.23 -14.79
N SER A 424 -8.92 -13.39 -15.49
CA SER A 424 -7.69 -13.79 -16.18
C SER A 424 -6.46 -13.66 -15.28
N GLY A 425 -5.35 -14.28 -15.67
CA GLY A 425 -4.05 -14.04 -15.06
C GLY A 425 -3.66 -12.56 -15.10
N ALA A 426 -4.06 -11.83 -16.15
CA ALA A 426 -3.87 -10.39 -16.26
C ALA A 426 -4.59 -9.63 -15.13
N GLY A 427 -5.82 -9.99 -14.75
CA GLY A 427 -6.51 -9.41 -13.59
C GLY A 427 -5.77 -9.68 -12.28
N ALA A 428 -5.21 -10.88 -12.10
CA ALA A 428 -4.49 -11.24 -10.89
C ALA A 428 -3.18 -10.45 -10.70
N ILE A 429 -2.40 -10.19 -11.77
CA ILE A 429 -1.12 -9.47 -11.66
C ILE A 429 -1.24 -8.00 -11.28
N PHE A 430 -2.43 -7.39 -11.28
CA PHE A 430 -2.70 -6.06 -10.70
C PHE A 430 -2.23 -5.93 -9.24
N GLY A 431 -2.08 -7.04 -8.54
CA GLY A 431 -1.60 -7.06 -7.16
C GLY A 431 -0.16 -6.58 -6.96
N THR A 432 0.66 -6.55 -8.01
CA THR A 432 2.08 -6.16 -7.95
C THR A 432 2.41 -5.00 -8.89
N THR A 433 3.55 -4.32 -8.65
CA THR A 433 4.05 -3.27 -9.54
C THR A 433 4.41 -3.87 -10.91
N GLY A 434 4.04 -3.18 -11.97
CA GLY A 434 4.18 -3.61 -13.36
C GLY A 434 3.04 -4.50 -13.85
N GLY A 435 2.16 -4.95 -12.94
CA GLY A 435 1.08 -5.86 -13.30
C GLY A 435 -0.02 -5.20 -14.14
N VAL A 436 -0.35 -3.94 -13.87
CA VAL A 436 -1.31 -3.19 -14.70
C VAL A 436 -0.73 -2.96 -16.09
N MET A 437 0.55 -2.56 -16.17
CA MET A 437 1.25 -2.35 -17.42
C MET A 437 1.33 -3.64 -18.24
N GLU A 438 1.74 -4.75 -17.64
CA GLU A 438 1.82 -6.04 -18.32
C GLU A 438 0.45 -6.50 -18.83
N ALA A 439 -0.61 -6.36 -18.03
CA ALA A 439 -1.98 -6.68 -18.42
C ALA A 439 -2.46 -5.82 -19.60
N ALA A 440 -2.18 -4.51 -19.56
CA ALA A 440 -2.51 -3.59 -20.65
C ALA A 440 -1.74 -3.93 -21.91
N VAL A 441 -0.42 -4.17 -21.82
CA VAL A 441 0.42 -4.54 -22.98
C VAL A 441 -0.12 -5.81 -23.64
N ARG A 442 -0.44 -6.87 -22.89
CA ARG A 442 -1.01 -8.11 -23.43
C ARG A 442 -2.27 -7.84 -24.26
N THR A 443 -3.19 -7.03 -23.74
CA THR A 443 -4.47 -6.76 -24.42
C THR A 443 -4.31 -5.77 -25.58
N VAL A 444 -3.59 -4.66 -25.39
CA VAL A 444 -3.36 -3.65 -26.43
C VAL A 444 -2.58 -4.24 -27.61
N TYR A 445 -1.59 -5.09 -27.34
CA TYR A 445 -0.87 -5.83 -28.39
C TYR A 445 -1.83 -6.67 -29.24
N ALA A 446 -2.68 -7.48 -28.60
CA ALA A 446 -3.65 -8.30 -29.32
C ALA A 446 -4.63 -7.45 -30.16
N LEU A 447 -5.11 -6.31 -29.64
CA LEU A 447 -6.01 -5.41 -30.35
C LEU A 447 -5.38 -4.72 -31.56
N THR A 448 -4.05 -4.60 -31.59
CA THR A 448 -3.30 -4.00 -32.72
C THR A 448 -2.73 -5.04 -33.68
N HIS A 449 -2.69 -6.32 -33.30
CA HIS A 449 -2.14 -7.43 -34.08
C HIS A 449 -3.20 -8.50 -34.40
N ASN A 450 -4.41 -8.08 -34.77
CA ASN A 450 -5.49 -8.97 -35.22
C ASN A 450 -5.84 -10.12 -34.25
N GLY A 451 -5.72 -9.89 -32.94
CA GLY A 451 -6.01 -10.87 -31.91
C GLY A 451 -4.85 -11.81 -31.56
N GLU A 452 -3.65 -11.58 -32.11
CA GLU A 452 -2.47 -12.38 -31.79
C GLU A 452 -2.04 -12.17 -30.33
N THR A 453 -1.71 -13.26 -29.63
CA THR A 453 -1.15 -13.22 -28.28
C THR A 453 0.29 -12.72 -28.32
N LEU A 454 0.65 -11.83 -27.40
CA LEU A 454 2.04 -11.40 -27.18
C LEU A 454 2.93 -12.62 -26.91
N ASN A 455 4.04 -12.73 -27.62
CA ASN A 455 4.96 -13.86 -27.49
C ASN A 455 6.40 -13.39 -27.19
N PRO A 456 6.95 -13.70 -26.00
CA PRO A 456 6.32 -14.43 -24.91
C PRO A 456 5.18 -13.63 -24.23
N ILE A 457 4.17 -14.32 -23.73
CA ILE A 457 3.03 -13.68 -23.02
C ILE A 457 3.47 -12.97 -21.74
N VAL A 458 4.55 -13.42 -21.13
CA VAL A 458 5.20 -12.77 -19.98
C VAL A 458 6.02 -11.60 -20.48
N PHE A 459 5.66 -10.40 -20.04
CA PHE A 459 6.39 -9.19 -20.39
C PHE A 459 7.43 -8.88 -19.30
N GLU A 460 8.58 -9.54 -19.36
CA GLU A 460 9.66 -9.45 -18.36
C GLU A 460 10.07 -8.00 -18.01
N PRO A 461 10.14 -7.03 -18.93
CA PRO A 461 10.51 -5.65 -18.58
C PRO A 461 9.57 -5.00 -17.56
N ALA A 462 8.31 -5.44 -17.44
CA ALA A 462 7.37 -4.95 -16.45
C ALA A 462 7.54 -5.62 -15.08
N ARG A 463 8.18 -6.80 -15.01
CA ARG A 463 8.29 -7.60 -13.79
C ARG A 463 9.43 -7.15 -12.89
N GLY A 464 9.42 -7.61 -11.63
CA GLY A 464 10.44 -7.30 -10.61
C GLY A 464 10.05 -6.15 -9.69
N LEU A 465 10.95 -5.84 -8.74
CA LEU A 465 10.76 -4.83 -7.69
C LEU A 465 11.63 -3.58 -7.87
N ASP A 466 12.24 -3.40 -9.04
CA ASP A 466 13.00 -2.19 -9.35
C ASP A 466 12.10 -0.96 -9.31
N GLY A 467 12.60 0.11 -8.73
CA GLY A 467 11.81 1.29 -8.40
C GLY A 467 11.25 2.04 -9.59
N VAL A 468 11.99 2.04 -10.71
CA VAL A 468 11.59 2.54 -12.04
C VAL A 468 12.01 1.50 -13.04
N LYS A 469 11.11 1.14 -13.97
CA LYS A 469 11.35 0.22 -15.08
C LYS A 469 10.84 0.88 -16.34
N GLU A 470 11.54 0.67 -17.44
CA GLU A 470 11.26 1.28 -18.73
C GLU A 470 11.31 0.22 -19.83
N ALA A 471 10.45 0.33 -20.81
CA ALA A 471 10.44 -0.56 -21.96
C ALA A 471 9.84 0.11 -23.20
N GLU A 472 10.04 -0.52 -24.34
CA GLU A 472 9.40 -0.19 -25.60
C GLU A 472 8.57 -1.37 -26.09
N VAL A 473 7.41 -1.10 -26.65
CA VAL A 473 6.48 -2.10 -27.19
C VAL A 473 6.11 -1.68 -28.61
N ASP A 474 6.29 -2.58 -29.56
CA ASP A 474 5.81 -2.36 -30.93
C ASP A 474 4.30 -2.65 -30.98
N LEU A 475 3.52 -1.68 -31.40
CA LEU A 475 2.07 -1.76 -31.57
C LEU A 475 1.68 -1.71 -33.08
N GLY A 476 2.54 -2.26 -33.93
CA GLY A 476 2.29 -2.39 -35.36
C GLY A 476 2.10 -1.04 -36.02
N GLU A 477 0.93 -0.79 -36.62
CA GLU A 477 0.65 0.48 -37.30
C GLU A 477 0.75 1.72 -36.40
N LEU A 478 0.60 1.59 -35.09
CA LEU A 478 0.75 2.71 -34.14
C LEU A 478 2.22 3.03 -33.85
N GLY A 479 3.15 2.16 -34.28
CA GLY A 479 4.58 2.31 -34.04
C GLY A 479 5.01 1.88 -32.64
N THR A 480 6.25 2.21 -32.28
CA THR A 480 6.82 1.88 -30.97
C THR A 480 6.30 2.83 -29.90
N VAL A 481 5.75 2.26 -28.84
CA VAL A 481 5.23 2.94 -27.66
C VAL A 481 6.22 2.79 -26.51
N ARG A 482 6.59 3.91 -25.88
CA ARG A 482 7.49 3.95 -24.72
C ARG A 482 6.68 3.92 -23.44
N ILE A 483 7.02 2.99 -22.56
CA ILE A 483 6.31 2.79 -21.29
C ILE A 483 7.26 2.93 -20.12
N ALA A 484 6.70 3.40 -18.98
CA ALA A 484 7.40 3.43 -17.71
C ALA A 484 6.53 2.87 -16.58
N ILE A 485 7.16 2.22 -15.62
CA ILE A 485 6.55 1.69 -14.42
C ILE A 485 7.28 2.25 -13.24
N VAL A 486 6.58 2.92 -12.32
CA VAL A 486 7.18 3.52 -11.13
C VAL A 486 6.36 3.21 -9.89
N HIS A 487 7.05 2.92 -8.79
CA HIS A 487 6.42 2.72 -7.50
C HIS A 487 7.12 3.44 -6.34
N GLY A 488 6.31 3.97 -5.39
CA GLY A 488 6.78 4.86 -4.34
C GLY A 488 6.81 6.31 -4.82
N LEU A 489 6.03 7.19 -4.16
CA LEU A 489 5.77 8.54 -4.67
C LEU A 489 7.00 9.45 -4.70
N ALA A 490 8.03 9.19 -3.88
CA ALA A 490 9.30 9.92 -3.99
C ALA A 490 9.99 9.66 -5.34
N ARG A 491 9.97 8.41 -5.82
CA ARG A 491 10.50 8.05 -7.15
C ARG A 491 9.61 8.57 -8.27
N THR A 492 8.29 8.53 -8.05
CA THR A 492 7.31 9.13 -8.98
C THR A 492 7.58 10.61 -9.19
N GLN A 493 7.81 11.38 -8.10
CA GLN A 493 8.18 12.79 -8.23
C GLN A 493 9.46 12.97 -9.05
N ALA A 494 10.51 12.19 -8.76
CA ALA A 494 11.76 12.26 -9.51
C ALA A 494 11.58 11.92 -11.00
N LEU A 495 10.69 10.97 -11.34
CA LEU A 495 10.35 10.66 -12.75
C LEU A 495 9.61 11.83 -13.41
N LEU A 496 8.62 12.41 -12.72
CA LEU A 496 7.89 13.59 -13.20
C LEU A 496 8.81 14.80 -13.42
N ASP A 497 9.80 15.00 -12.55
CA ASP A 497 10.80 16.06 -12.69
C ASP A 497 11.65 15.86 -13.94
N LYS A 498 12.12 14.65 -14.22
CA LYS A 498 12.84 14.31 -15.47
C LYS A 498 11.98 14.50 -16.72
N MET A 499 10.73 14.07 -16.67
CA MET A 499 9.77 14.28 -17.77
C MET A 499 9.56 15.78 -18.01
N SER A 500 9.41 16.56 -16.93
CA SER A 500 9.25 18.03 -17.00
C SER A 500 10.49 18.74 -17.56
N ALA A 501 11.68 18.20 -17.28
CA ALA A 501 12.93 18.69 -17.87
C ALA A 501 13.13 18.28 -19.33
N GLY A 502 12.27 17.40 -19.86
CA GLY A 502 12.40 16.84 -21.21
C GLY A 502 13.53 15.84 -21.37
N GLU A 503 14.05 15.29 -20.25
CA GLU A 503 15.11 14.28 -20.26
C GLU A 503 14.60 12.92 -20.74
N VAL A 504 13.32 12.60 -20.44
CA VAL A 504 12.67 11.34 -20.82
C VAL A 504 11.25 11.60 -21.32
N VAL A 505 10.79 10.74 -22.22
CA VAL A 505 9.46 10.83 -22.85
C VAL A 505 8.85 9.45 -22.90
N TYR A 506 7.59 9.35 -22.46
CA TYR A 506 6.80 8.11 -22.48
C TYR A 506 5.43 8.35 -23.09
N ASP A 507 4.78 7.29 -23.50
CA ASP A 507 3.40 7.28 -24.00
C ASP A 507 2.42 6.76 -22.94
N PHE A 508 2.87 5.81 -22.11
CA PHE A 508 2.06 5.23 -21.04
C PHE A 508 2.88 4.99 -19.78
N VAL A 509 2.35 5.36 -18.61
CA VAL A 509 3.07 5.28 -17.33
C VAL A 509 2.20 4.64 -16.25
N GLU A 510 2.66 3.51 -15.70
CA GLU A 510 2.07 2.95 -14.49
C GLU A 510 2.65 3.61 -13.24
N VAL A 511 1.76 4.07 -12.33
CA VAL A 511 2.18 4.64 -11.05
C VAL A 511 1.52 3.91 -9.88
N MET A 512 2.34 3.33 -8.99
CA MET A 512 1.90 2.75 -7.72
C MET A 512 2.46 3.54 -6.53
N ALA A 513 1.59 4.05 -5.65
CA ALA A 513 2.03 4.79 -4.47
C ALA A 513 2.84 3.94 -3.49
N CYS A 514 2.55 2.64 -3.39
CA CYS A 514 3.22 1.72 -2.47
C CYS A 514 4.43 1.06 -3.14
N PRO A 515 5.60 1.00 -2.47
CA PRO A 515 6.76 0.28 -2.99
C PRO A 515 6.47 -1.21 -3.18
N GLY A 516 6.59 -1.71 -4.43
CA GLY A 516 6.24 -3.08 -4.79
C GLY A 516 4.78 -3.26 -5.25
N GLY A 517 3.94 -2.23 -5.21
CA GLY A 517 2.53 -2.29 -5.57
C GLY A 517 1.60 -2.66 -4.41
N CYS A 518 0.43 -3.22 -4.73
CA CYS A 518 -0.62 -3.51 -3.75
C CYS A 518 -0.25 -4.60 -2.73
N ILE A 519 0.64 -5.54 -3.09
CA ILE A 519 1.20 -6.55 -2.16
C ILE A 519 1.97 -5.95 -0.98
N ALA A 520 2.38 -4.67 -1.06
CA ALA A 520 3.02 -3.90 0.01
C ALA A 520 2.14 -2.71 0.44
N GLY A 521 0.86 -2.77 0.21
CA GLY A 521 -0.11 -1.73 0.56
C GLY A 521 -0.23 -1.47 2.06
N GLY A 522 -0.65 -0.25 2.43
CA GLY A 522 -0.77 0.20 3.83
C GLY A 522 -1.71 -0.63 4.71
N GLY A 523 -2.57 -1.47 4.11
CA GLY A 523 -3.49 -2.39 4.79
C GLY A 523 -3.01 -3.85 4.90
N THR A 524 -1.82 -4.19 4.37
CA THR A 524 -1.25 -5.56 4.42
C THR A 524 -0.72 -5.92 5.81
N PRO A 525 -0.46 -7.22 6.10
CA PRO A 525 0.14 -7.66 7.34
C PRO A 525 1.44 -6.93 7.68
N ARG A 526 1.62 -6.62 8.95
CA ARG A 526 2.80 -5.90 9.46
C ARG A 526 3.87 -6.88 9.92
N LYS A 527 5.14 -6.59 9.57
CA LYS A 527 6.30 -7.32 10.12
C LYS A 527 7.04 -6.45 11.12
N LYS A 528 7.18 -6.96 12.35
CA LYS A 528 7.90 -6.29 13.43
C LYS A 528 9.35 -6.03 13.01
N ASN A 529 9.86 -4.83 13.31
CA ASN A 529 11.24 -4.41 13.00
C ASN A 529 11.66 -4.59 11.53
N ASN A 530 10.71 -4.77 10.62
CA ASN A 530 10.98 -4.92 9.20
C ASN A 530 9.96 -4.18 8.34
N TYR A 531 10.40 -3.78 7.16
CA TYR A 531 9.57 -3.10 6.18
C TYR A 531 9.77 -3.82 4.85
N GLN A 532 8.67 -4.29 4.25
CA GLN A 532 8.68 -4.97 2.96
C GLN A 532 9.38 -6.35 2.91
N LEU A 533 9.64 -6.99 4.05
CA LEU A 533 10.36 -8.27 4.11
C LEU A 533 9.77 -9.33 3.16
N ASN A 534 8.46 -9.42 3.09
CA ASN A 534 7.77 -10.48 2.35
C ASN A 534 7.34 -10.08 0.94
N THR A 535 7.70 -8.87 0.47
CA THR A 535 7.21 -8.34 -0.81
C THR A 535 7.56 -9.25 -1.98
N LEU A 536 8.78 -9.79 -2.02
CA LEU A 536 9.24 -10.69 -3.08
C LEU A 536 8.42 -12.01 -3.09
N GLU A 537 8.20 -12.61 -1.93
CA GLU A 537 7.44 -13.88 -1.86
C GLU A 537 5.96 -13.67 -2.22
N ARG A 538 5.38 -12.56 -1.79
CA ARG A 538 4.03 -12.14 -2.20
C ARG A 538 3.94 -11.93 -3.72
N GLN A 539 4.95 -11.29 -4.32
CA GLN A 539 5.04 -11.09 -5.77
C GLN A 539 5.11 -12.42 -6.51
N LYS A 540 5.98 -13.34 -6.07
CA LYS A 540 6.05 -14.69 -6.62
C LYS A 540 4.70 -15.43 -6.50
N GLY A 541 3.97 -15.19 -5.40
CA GLY A 541 2.61 -15.73 -5.21
C GLY A 541 1.65 -15.25 -6.29
N ILE A 542 1.65 -13.95 -6.59
CA ILE A 542 0.83 -13.36 -7.66
C ILE A 542 1.20 -13.94 -9.04
N TYR A 543 2.49 -14.03 -9.35
CA TYR A 543 2.92 -14.58 -10.65
C TYR A 543 2.56 -16.07 -10.79
N ARG A 544 2.63 -16.87 -9.70
CA ARG A 544 2.16 -18.26 -9.73
C ARG A 544 0.66 -18.38 -10.04
N ILE A 545 -0.16 -17.40 -9.66
CA ILE A 545 -1.59 -17.37 -10.00
C ILE A 545 -1.74 -17.12 -11.51
N ASP A 546 -1.05 -16.12 -12.07
CA ASP A 546 -1.05 -15.86 -13.51
C ASP A 546 -0.57 -17.07 -14.32
N ASP A 547 0.53 -17.70 -13.90
CA ASP A 547 1.11 -18.85 -14.62
C ASP A 547 0.19 -20.09 -14.65
N LYS A 548 -0.66 -20.25 -13.63
CA LYS A 548 -1.64 -21.35 -13.54
C LYS A 548 -2.99 -21.01 -14.15
N ALA A 549 -3.23 -19.75 -14.52
CA ALA A 549 -4.51 -19.32 -15.08
C ALA A 549 -4.73 -19.92 -16.47
N SER A 550 -5.92 -20.47 -16.71
CA SER A 550 -6.34 -20.97 -18.03
C SER A 550 -6.48 -19.84 -19.05
N VAL A 551 -6.90 -18.66 -18.60
CA VAL A 551 -6.99 -17.43 -19.38
C VAL A 551 -6.01 -16.44 -18.78
N ARG A 552 -5.06 -15.92 -19.57
CA ARG A 552 -4.01 -15.01 -19.11
C ARG A 552 -4.13 -13.59 -19.65
N GLU A 553 -5.14 -13.33 -20.46
CA GLU A 553 -5.38 -12.06 -21.15
C GLU A 553 -6.81 -11.60 -20.88
N SER A 554 -7.00 -10.33 -20.51
CA SER A 554 -8.30 -9.80 -20.10
C SER A 554 -9.35 -9.88 -21.22
N HIS A 555 -8.98 -9.60 -22.46
CA HIS A 555 -9.86 -9.65 -23.63
C HIS A 555 -10.33 -11.07 -24.00
N LYS A 556 -9.68 -12.11 -23.47
CA LYS A 556 -10.07 -13.52 -23.67
C LYS A 556 -10.95 -14.06 -22.54
N ASN A 557 -11.24 -13.26 -21.52
CA ASN A 557 -12.13 -13.66 -20.44
C ASN A 557 -13.58 -13.74 -20.96
N PRO A 558 -14.23 -14.92 -20.93
CA PRO A 558 -15.57 -15.09 -21.50
C PRO A 558 -16.65 -14.31 -20.74
N GLU A 559 -16.50 -14.12 -19.42
CA GLU A 559 -17.43 -13.35 -18.61
C GLU A 559 -17.34 -11.85 -18.98
N ILE A 560 -16.16 -11.35 -19.31
CA ILE A 560 -15.97 -9.98 -19.82
C ILE A 560 -16.63 -9.81 -21.19
N ALA A 561 -16.44 -10.75 -22.10
CA ALA A 561 -17.10 -10.72 -23.42
C ALA A 561 -18.63 -10.74 -23.30
N ALA A 562 -19.17 -11.53 -22.37
CA ALA A 562 -20.59 -11.57 -22.06
C ALA A 562 -21.09 -10.24 -21.47
N LEU A 563 -20.34 -9.65 -20.52
CA LEU A 563 -20.68 -8.36 -19.90
C LEU A 563 -20.87 -7.26 -20.94
N TYR A 564 -19.91 -7.12 -21.86
CA TYR A 564 -20.01 -6.10 -22.91
C TYR A 564 -21.19 -6.39 -23.85
N ARG A 565 -21.29 -7.61 -24.37
CA ARG A 565 -22.37 -7.98 -25.29
C ARG A 565 -23.77 -7.78 -24.70
N GLU A 566 -23.96 -8.08 -23.41
CA GLU A 566 -25.29 -8.12 -22.78
C GLU A 566 -25.67 -6.83 -22.08
N SER A 567 -24.68 -6.04 -21.63
CA SER A 567 -24.95 -4.93 -20.71
C SER A 567 -24.26 -3.62 -21.08
N LEU A 568 -23.03 -3.61 -21.60
CA LEU A 568 -22.25 -2.40 -21.80
C LEU A 568 -22.06 -1.98 -23.26
N GLY A 569 -22.33 -2.88 -24.22
CA GLY A 569 -22.05 -2.65 -25.65
C GLY A 569 -20.59 -2.97 -25.99
N GLU A 570 -19.77 -1.96 -26.25
CA GLU A 570 -18.34 -2.10 -26.54
C GLU A 570 -17.49 -1.32 -25.52
N PRO A 571 -16.21 -1.68 -25.32
CA PRO A 571 -15.31 -0.87 -24.54
C PRO A 571 -15.25 0.58 -25.03
N GLY A 572 -15.38 1.54 -24.11
CA GLY A 572 -15.49 2.97 -24.45
C GLY A 572 -16.84 3.41 -24.99
N SER A 573 -17.88 2.57 -24.98
CA SER A 573 -19.25 2.96 -25.34
C SER A 573 -19.78 4.02 -24.36
N HIS A 574 -20.86 4.71 -24.74
CA HIS A 574 -21.48 5.73 -23.88
C HIS A 574 -21.88 5.16 -22.50
N LEU A 575 -22.48 3.98 -22.46
CA LEU A 575 -22.91 3.33 -21.22
C LEU A 575 -21.72 2.85 -20.38
N ALA A 576 -20.70 2.29 -21.02
CA ALA A 576 -19.45 1.93 -20.34
C ALA A 576 -18.78 3.19 -19.75
N HIS A 577 -18.74 4.29 -20.51
CA HIS A 577 -18.17 5.54 -20.03
C HIS A 577 -18.92 6.11 -18.82
N GLU A 578 -20.24 6.12 -18.85
CA GLU A 578 -21.07 6.59 -17.72
C GLU A 578 -20.84 5.77 -16.44
N LEU A 579 -20.75 4.45 -16.57
CA LEU A 579 -20.61 3.55 -15.43
C LEU A 579 -19.17 3.42 -14.91
N LEU A 580 -18.20 3.39 -15.81
CA LEU A 580 -16.83 2.91 -15.54
C LEU A 580 -15.78 4.02 -15.54
N HIS A 581 -16.13 5.25 -15.96
CA HIS A 581 -15.21 6.37 -15.99
C HIS A 581 -15.57 7.43 -14.94
N CYS A 582 -14.64 8.31 -14.63
CA CYS A 582 -14.83 9.40 -13.69
C CYS A 582 -13.96 10.61 -14.01
N GLU A 583 -14.34 11.74 -13.45
CA GLU A 583 -13.56 12.98 -13.47
C GLU A 583 -12.75 13.15 -12.17
N TYR A 584 -11.60 13.79 -12.27
CA TYR A 584 -10.76 14.15 -11.14
C TYR A 584 -10.89 15.65 -10.84
N ARG A 585 -10.73 16.02 -9.56
CA ARG A 585 -10.87 17.43 -9.11
C ARG A 585 -9.67 17.86 -8.30
N SER A 586 -9.10 19.02 -8.66
CA SER A 586 -7.99 19.62 -7.91
C SER A 586 -8.41 19.93 -6.48
N LYS A 587 -7.56 19.53 -5.53
CA LYS A 587 -7.66 19.87 -4.09
C LYS A 587 -6.65 20.96 -3.70
N LYS A 588 -6.00 21.58 -4.67
CA LYS A 588 -5.02 22.68 -4.47
C LYS A 588 -5.72 24.03 -4.59
N SER A 589 -5.32 25.02 -3.79
CA SER A 589 -5.85 26.39 -3.92
C SER A 589 -5.39 27.02 -5.25
N GLU A 590 -6.25 27.77 -5.92
CA GLU A 590 -6.06 28.31 -7.29
C GLU A 590 -4.77 29.14 -7.50
N LYS A 591 -4.21 29.74 -6.44
CA LYS A 591 -3.03 30.60 -6.55
C LYS A 591 -1.71 29.92 -6.97
N SER A 592 -1.59 28.61 -6.84
CA SER A 592 -0.37 27.86 -7.23
C SER A 592 -0.49 27.14 -8.58
N ALA A 593 -1.65 27.17 -9.20
CA ALA A 593 -1.91 26.46 -10.46
C ALA A 593 -1.37 27.21 -11.70
N SER A 594 -1.28 28.56 -11.66
CA SER A 594 -0.90 29.36 -12.84
C SER A 594 0.58 29.22 -13.24
N ASP A 595 1.49 29.08 -12.27
CA ASP A 595 2.93 29.03 -12.56
C ASP A 595 3.37 27.68 -13.10
N ILE A 596 2.65 26.63 -12.75
CA ILE A 596 2.95 25.27 -13.15
C ILE A 596 2.28 24.89 -14.48
N ARG A 597 1.13 25.50 -14.82
CA ARG A 597 0.51 25.39 -16.15
C ARG A 597 1.45 25.84 -17.27
N LYS A 598 2.20 26.90 -17.06
CA LYS A 598 3.17 27.40 -18.05
C LYS A 598 4.29 26.40 -18.35
N LEU A 599 4.75 25.67 -17.33
CA LEU A 599 5.82 24.67 -17.48
C LEU A 599 5.35 23.48 -18.34
N TRP A 600 4.13 23.00 -18.10
CA TRP A 600 3.58 21.85 -18.86
C TRP A 600 3.07 22.21 -20.26
N GLN A 601 2.65 23.47 -20.49
CA GLN A 601 2.37 23.97 -21.84
C GLN A 601 3.61 23.98 -22.74
N VAL A 602 4.79 24.25 -22.17
CA VAL A 602 6.07 24.15 -22.89
C VAL A 602 6.39 22.69 -23.24
N LEU A 603 5.95 21.74 -22.43
CA LEU A 603 6.16 20.30 -22.70
C LEU A 603 5.21 19.77 -23.76
N SER A 604 3.93 20.12 -23.72
CA SER A 604 2.96 19.71 -24.74
C SER A 604 3.33 20.25 -26.13
N SER A 605 3.87 21.48 -26.22
CA SER A 605 4.35 22.04 -27.48
C SER A 605 5.56 21.30 -28.07
N ARG A 606 6.39 20.66 -27.24
CA ARG A 606 7.53 19.83 -27.71
C ARG A 606 7.11 18.45 -28.23
N TYR A 607 5.94 17.93 -27.81
CA TYR A 607 5.38 16.69 -28.35
C TYR A 607 4.79 16.85 -29.75
N THR A 608 4.53 18.07 -30.19
CA THR A 608 3.97 18.40 -31.53
C THR A 608 5.03 18.69 -32.58
N GLU A 609 6.33 18.80 -32.22
CA GLU A 609 7.39 18.93 -33.22
C GLU A 609 7.85 17.56 -33.75
N PRO A 610 7.79 17.33 -35.07
CA PRO A 610 8.34 16.11 -35.65
C PRO A 610 9.86 16.12 -35.45
N THR A 611 10.37 15.02 -34.91
CA THR A 611 11.82 14.77 -34.74
C THR A 611 12.54 15.03 -36.07
N LYS A 612 13.15 16.20 -36.21
CA LYS A 612 14.17 16.41 -37.26
C LYS A 612 15.32 15.45 -36.94
N LYS A 613 15.49 14.49 -37.87
CA LYS A 613 16.63 13.56 -37.88
C LYS A 613 17.95 14.33 -37.67
N ARG A 614 18.71 13.91 -36.69
CA ARG A 614 20.16 14.01 -36.71
C ARG A 614 20.76 12.61 -36.84
#